data_6d11dfb6a03346261f8edaca209334ac
#
_entry.id   6d11dfb6a03346261f8edaca209334ac
#
_cell.length_a   1.000
_cell.length_b   1.000
_cell.length_c   1.000
_cell.angle_alpha   90.00
_cell.angle_beta   90.00
_cell.angle_gamma   90.00
#
_symmetry.space_group_name_H-M   'P 1'
#
loop_
_entity.id
_entity.type
_entity.pdbx_description
1 polymer ?
#
loop_
_entity_poly.entity_id
_entity_poly.type
_entity_poly.pdbx_seq_one_letter_code
_entity_poly.pdbx_strand_id
1 'polypeptide(L)'
;MDVSQSIEKRVEWIRKILSDSGAKGIIYGNSGGKDCTLVGALCKLATPNVLGVIMPCQSSQNYGSDRDDALRAGKHFGIEQIEIDLSQTKQALLDALGDRLTENNAGESSLKMASVNINPRLRMTTLYALGQA
;
A
#
# COMPACT_ATOMS: atom_id res chain seq x y z
N MET A 1 -26.51 -4.88 -12.53
CA MET A 1 -25.09 -4.78 -12.98
C MET A 1 -24.55 -6.18 -13.21
N ASP A 2 -23.97 -6.42 -14.36
CA ASP A 2 -23.26 -7.68 -14.61
C ASP A 2 -21.85 -7.60 -14.01
N VAL A 3 -21.58 -8.38 -13.00
CA VAL A 3 -20.30 -8.39 -12.28
C VAL A 3 -19.17 -8.83 -13.21
N SER A 4 -19.40 -9.85 -14.04
CA SER A 4 -18.38 -10.33 -14.98
C SER A 4 -17.94 -9.25 -15.97
N GLN A 5 -18.90 -8.54 -16.56
CA GLN A 5 -18.60 -7.42 -17.47
C GLN A 5 -17.88 -6.28 -16.75
N SER A 6 -18.25 -6.00 -15.50
CA SER A 6 -17.61 -4.98 -14.70
C SER A 6 -16.14 -5.31 -14.43
N ILE A 7 -15.85 -6.57 -14.13
CA ILE A 7 -14.47 -7.07 -13.93
C ILE A 7 -13.69 -6.96 -15.25
N GLU A 8 -14.26 -7.43 -16.35
CA GLU A 8 -13.59 -7.38 -17.67
C GLU A 8 -13.21 -5.96 -18.06
N LYS A 9 -14.11 -5.00 -17.88
CA LYS A 9 -13.84 -3.60 -18.20
C LYS A 9 -12.67 -3.04 -17.41
N ARG A 10 -12.61 -3.36 -16.12
CA ARG A 10 -11.52 -2.90 -15.25
C ARG A 10 -10.20 -3.56 -15.59
N VAL A 11 -10.21 -4.85 -15.88
CA VAL A 11 -9.02 -5.58 -16.30
C VAL A 11 -8.48 -5.04 -17.63
N GLU A 12 -9.34 -4.79 -18.59
CA GLU A 12 -8.94 -4.20 -19.89
C GLU A 12 -8.38 -2.79 -19.71
N TRP A 13 -8.96 -1.99 -18.83
CA TRP A 13 -8.44 -0.66 -18.52
C TRP A 13 -7.03 -0.74 -17.92
N ILE A 14 -6.81 -1.66 -16.98
CA ILE A 14 -5.48 -1.88 -16.37
C ILE A 14 -4.48 -2.33 -17.45
N ARG A 15 -4.85 -3.27 -18.30
CA ARG A 15 -3.99 -3.74 -19.40
C ARG A 15 -3.61 -2.59 -20.33
N LYS A 16 -4.55 -1.73 -20.65
CA LYS A 16 -4.31 -0.58 -21.51
C LYS A 16 -3.28 0.37 -20.89
N ILE A 17 -3.47 0.72 -19.63
CA ILE A 17 -2.52 1.60 -18.92
C ILE A 17 -1.13 0.97 -18.86
N LEU A 18 -1.05 -0.32 -18.56
CA LEU A 18 0.22 -1.05 -18.49
C LEU A 18 0.93 -1.03 -19.85
N SER A 19 0.19 -1.27 -20.93
CA SER A 19 0.71 -1.23 -22.29
C SER A 19 1.15 0.17 -22.69
N ASP A 20 0.31 1.18 -22.46
CA ASP A 20 0.60 2.57 -22.84
C ASP A 20 1.79 3.14 -22.07
N SER A 21 1.99 2.74 -20.82
CA SER A 21 3.10 3.21 -20.00
C SER A 21 4.43 2.51 -20.31
N GLY A 22 4.38 1.37 -20.96
CA GLY A 22 5.57 0.53 -21.18
C GLY A 22 6.08 -0.16 -19.92
N ALA A 23 5.33 -0.13 -18.85
CA ALA A 23 5.72 -0.78 -17.59
C ALA A 23 5.69 -2.31 -17.73
N LYS A 24 6.58 -2.97 -17.00
CA LYS A 24 6.73 -4.44 -17.06
C LYS A 24 5.85 -5.19 -16.07
N GLY A 25 5.27 -4.51 -15.11
CA GLY A 25 4.47 -5.11 -14.07
C GLY A 25 3.77 -4.08 -13.23
N ILE A 26 3.11 -4.56 -12.18
CA ILE A 26 2.32 -3.73 -11.27
C ILE A 26 2.77 -3.99 -9.84
N ILE A 27 2.93 -2.92 -9.08
CA ILE A 27 3.17 -2.99 -7.64
C ILE A 27 2.02 -2.30 -6.91
N TYR A 28 1.59 -2.87 -5.81
CA TYR A 28 0.53 -2.28 -5.00
C TYR A 28 0.78 -2.48 -3.50
N GLY A 29 0.24 -1.56 -2.70
CA GLY A 29 0.26 -1.70 -1.24
C GLY A 29 -0.85 -2.62 -0.78
N ASN A 30 -0.54 -3.57 0.09
CA ASN A 30 -1.51 -4.53 0.60
C ASN A 30 -1.69 -4.34 2.12
N SER A 31 -2.83 -3.77 2.51
CA SER A 31 -3.19 -3.55 3.91
C SER A 31 -3.89 -4.75 4.56
N GLY A 32 -4.22 -5.77 3.77
CA GLY A 32 -5.07 -6.88 4.22
C GLY A 32 -6.56 -6.60 4.11
N GLY A 33 -6.96 -5.38 3.77
CA GLY A 33 -8.37 -5.01 3.62
C GLY A 33 -8.96 -5.46 2.29
N LYS A 34 -10.28 -5.36 2.21
CA LYS A 34 -11.04 -5.79 1.01
C LYS A 34 -10.66 -5.03 -0.25
N ASP A 35 -10.39 -3.74 -0.14
CA ASP A 35 -10.09 -2.90 -1.30
C ASP A 35 -8.72 -3.24 -1.89
N CYS A 36 -7.71 -3.42 -1.06
CA CYS A 36 -6.39 -3.87 -1.51
C CYS A 36 -6.45 -5.27 -2.12
N THR A 37 -7.23 -6.16 -1.53
CA THR A 37 -7.43 -7.52 -2.04
C THR A 37 -8.06 -7.48 -3.43
N LEU A 38 -9.09 -6.66 -3.61
CA LEU A 38 -9.75 -6.49 -4.91
C LEU A 38 -8.80 -5.93 -5.96
N VAL A 39 -8.05 -4.89 -5.61
CA VAL A 39 -7.06 -4.28 -6.50
C VAL A 39 -6.02 -5.31 -6.93
N GLY A 40 -5.46 -6.06 -5.98
CA GLY A 40 -4.49 -7.12 -6.27
C GLY A 40 -5.04 -8.17 -7.21
N ALA A 41 -6.26 -8.64 -6.97
CA ALA A 41 -6.91 -9.64 -7.80
C ALA A 41 -7.13 -9.14 -9.23
N LEU A 42 -7.61 -7.92 -9.40
CA LEU A 42 -7.81 -7.31 -10.72
C LEU A 42 -6.48 -7.13 -11.47
N CYS A 43 -5.44 -6.70 -10.78
CA CYS A 43 -4.10 -6.57 -11.36
C CYS A 43 -3.57 -7.93 -11.82
N LYS A 44 -3.77 -8.97 -11.03
CA LYS A 44 -3.32 -10.33 -11.37
C LYS A 44 -4.04 -10.89 -12.60
N LEU A 45 -5.31 -10.54 -12.78
CA LEU A 45 -6.04 -10.88 -14.00
C LEU A 45 -5.50 -10.13 -15.22
N ALA A 46 -5.00 -8.91 -15.02
CA ALA A 46 -4.47 -8.09 -16.11
C ALA A 46 -3.05 -8.50 -16.55
N THR A 47 -2.22 -8.94 -15.61
CA THR A 47 -0.84 -9.35 -15.89
C THR A 47 -0.36 -10.34 -14.83
N PRO A 48 0.51 -11.32 -15.21
CA PRO A 48 1.08 -12.23 -14.21
C PRO A 48 2.15 -11.54 -13.33
N ASN A 49 2.68 -10.40 -13.74
CA ASN A 49 3.77 -9.72 -13.04
C ASN A 49 3.22 -8.68 -12.06
N VAL A 50 2.80 -9.14 -10.89
CA VAL A 50 2.23 -8.31 -9.82
C VAL A 50 2.95 -8.58 -8.51
N LEU A 51 3.33 -7.52 -7.81
CA LEU A 51 3.97 -7.61 -6.50
C LEU A 51 3.14 -6.83 -5.48
N GLY A 52 2.79 -7.48 -4.38
CA GLY A 52 2.14 -6.84 -3.24
C GLY A 52 3.17 -6.46 -2.17
N VAL A 53 3.00 -5.29 -1.56
CA VAL A 53 3.90 -4.81 -0.51
C VAL A 53 3.11 -4.57 0.77
N ILE A 54 3.50 -5.26 1.82
CA ILE A 54 2.94 -5.11 3.16
C ILE A 54 3.86 -4.15 3.91
N MET A 55 3.32 -3.02 4.38
CA MET A 55 4.13 -1.95 4.95
C MET A 55 3.63 -1.56 6.34
N PRO A 56 3.98 -2.32 7.40
CA PRO A 56 3.65 -1.92 8.76
C PRO A 56 4.30 -0.58 9.12
N CYS A 57 3.58 0.25 9.88
CA CYS A 57 4.04 1.58 10.20
C CYS A 57 3.57 2.00 11.60
N GLN A 58 4.20 1.48 12.64
CA GLN A 58 3.92 1.78 14.06
C GLN A 58 2.46 1.58 14.48
N SER A 59 1.80 0.56 13.93
CA SER A 59 0.46 0.17 14.35
C SER A 59 0.46 -1.29 14.77
N SER A 60 -0.06 -1.59 15.96
CA SER A 60 -0.18 -2.97 16.44
C SER A 60 -1.02 -3.83 15.49
N GLN A 61 -2.03 -3.25 14.87
CA GLN A 61 -2.90 -3.91 13.90
C GLN A 61 -2.13 -4.35 12.65
N ASN A 62 -1.12 -3.56 12.22
CA ASN A 62 -0.30 -3.89 11.06
C ASN A 62 0.55 -5.16 11.25
N TYR A 63 0.88 -5.51 12.51
CA TYR A 63 1.68 -6.70 12.80
C TYR A 63 0.85 -7.93 13.15
N GLY A 64 -0.46 -7.75 13.35
CA GLY A 64 -1.38 -8.82 13.72
C GLY A 64 -2.24 -9.28 12.55
N SER A 65 -3.56 -9.10 12.70
CA SER A 65 -4.56 -9.60 11.75
C SER A 65 -4.40 -9.04 10.34
N ASP A 66 -4.03 -7.78 10.19
CA ASP A 66 -3.87 -7.15 8.87
C ASP A 66 -2.75 -7.80 8.07
N ARG A 67 -1.62 -8.09 8.71
CA ARG A 67 -0.50 -8.79 8.08
C ARG A 67 -0.90 -10.19 7.64
N ASP A 68 -1.57 -10.93 8.50
CA ASP A 68 -2.01 -12.28 8.22
C ASP A 68 -3.04 -12.30 7.08
N ASP A 69 -3.98 -11.36 7.07
CA ASP A 69 -4.97 -11.22 6.02
C ASP A 69 -4.32 -10.88 4.67
N ALA A 70 -3.31 -9.98 4.68
CA ALA A 70 -2.58 -9.62 3.48
C ALA A 70 -1.82 -10.81 2.90
N LEU A 71 -1.14 -11.59 3.73
CA LEU A 71 -0.42 -12.79 3.30
C LEU A 71 -1.37 -13.86 2.76
N ARG A 72 -2.52 -14.03 3.42
CA ARG A 72 -3.54 -15.00 3.00
C ARG A 72 -4.13 -14.62 1.64
N ALA A 73 -4.46 -13.35 1.43
CA ALA A 73 -4.97 -12.86 0.17
C ALA A 73 -3.95 -13.04 -0.95
N GLY A 74 -2.69 -12.72 -0.70
CA GLY A 74 -1.61 -12.92 -1.66
C GLY A 74 -1.48 -14.39 -2.08
N LYS A 75 -1.50 -15.29 -1.11
CA LYS A 75 -1.43 -16.73 -1.38
C LYS A 75 -2.63 -17.22 -2.18
N HIS A 76 -3.84 -16.75 -1.83
CA HIS A 76 -5.07 -17.15 -2.50
C HIS A 76 -5.06 -16.77 -3.99
N PHE A 77 -4.58 -15.58 -4.32
CA PHE A 77 -4.53 -15.09 -5.71
C PHE A 77 -3.20 -15.37 -6.44
N GLY A 78 -2.26 -16.05 -5.79
CA GLY A 78 -0.97 -16.37 -6.38
C GLY A 78 -0.11 -15.13 -6.63
N ILE A 79 -0.21 -14.12 -5.76
CA ILE A 79 0.55 -12.88 -5.86
C ILE A 79 1.68 -12.89 -4.84
N GLU A 80 2.90 -12.68 -5.30
CA GLU A 80 4.06 -12.54 -4.40
C GLU A 80 3.86 -11.33 -3.47
N GLN A 81 4.16 -11.52 -2.19
CA GLN A 81 4.08 -10.46 -1.18
C GLN A 81 5.46 -10.27 -0.56
N ILE A 82 5.86 -9.02 -0.43
CA ILE A 82 7.04 -8.66 0.36
C ILE A 82 6.60 -7.78 1.53
N GLU A 83 7.37 -7.79 2.60
CA GLU A 83 7.09 -6.97 3.78
C GLU A 83 8.23 -5.96 3.97
N ILE A 84 7.86 -4.69 4.10
CA ILE A 84 8.78 -3.60 4.40
C ILE A 84 8.24 -2.85 5.59
N ASP A 85 8.89 -3.02 6.74
CA ASP A 85 8.49 -2.35 7.98
C ASP A 85 8.99 -0.91 7.97
N LEU A 86 8.07 0.04 7.97
CA LEU A 86 8.36 1.48 7.92
C LEU A 86 8.38 2.13 9.31
N SER A 87 8.28 1.35 10.39
CA SER A 87 8.19 1.89 11.75
C SER A 87 9.44 2.70 12.12
N GLN A 88 10.63 2.20 11.82
CA GLN A 88 11.88 2.91 12.09
C GLN A 88 12.03 4.15 11.22
N THR A 89 11.61 4.08 9.96
CA THR A 89 11.62 5.22 9.03
C THR A 89 10.72 6.33 9.54
N LYS A 90 9.52 5.98 9.98
CA LYS A 90 8.59 6.93 10.59
C LYS A 90 9.19 7.56 11.84
N GLN A 91 9.79 6.76 12.71
CA GLN A 91 10.41 7.26 13.93
C GLN A 91 11.56 8.22 13.61
N ALA A 92 12.39 7.91 12.63
CA ALA A 92 13.48 8.79 12.19
C ALA A 92 12.93 10.13 11.69
N LEU A 93 11.83 10.13 10.95
CA LEU A 93 11.19 11.36 10.51
C LEU A 93 10.64 12.17 11.69
N LEU A 94 9.95 11.52 12.62
CA LEU A 94 9.45 12.19 13.82
C LEU A 94 10.57 12.78 14.65
N ASP A 95 11.70 12.08 14.79
CA ASP A 95 12.88 12.55 15.50
C ASP A 95 13.49 13.77 14.79
N ALA A 96 13.54 13.77 13.47
CA ALA A 96 14.05 14.89 12.68
C ALA A 96 13.17 16.14 12.82
N LEU A 97 11.85 15.95 12.92
CA LEU A 97 10.91 17.04 13.17
C LEU A 97 11.06 17.61 14.58
N GLY A 98 11.40 16.74 15.54
CA GLY A 98 11.64 17.11 16.93
C GLY A 98 10.51 17.94 17.54
N ASP A 99 10.87 19.03 18.21
CA ASP A 99 9.90 19.90 18.89
C ASP A 99 9.12 20.80 17.92
N ARG A 100 9.47 20.81 16.65
CA ARG A 100 8.78 21.65 15.64
C ARG A 100 7.29 21.37 15.55
N LEU A 101 6.90 20.12 15.76
CA LEU A 101 5.49 19.74 15.75
C LEU A 101 4.70 20.34 16.92
N THR A 102 5.36 20.69 18.02
CA THR A 102 4.74 21.20 19.24
C THR A 102 4.93 22.71 19.45
N GLU A 103 5.82 23.34 18.71
CA GLU A 103 6.20 24.76 18.86
C GLU A 103 5.03 25.73 18.69
N ASN A 104 4.01 25.36 17.91
CA ASN A 104 2.86 26.20 17.60
C ASN A 104 1.66 25.95 18.49
N ASN A 105 1.83 25.32 19.64
CA ASN A 105 0.76 24.96 20.56
C ASN A 105 -0.39 24.21 19.87
N ALA A 106 -0.06 23.37 18.89
CA ALA A 106 -1.03 22.51 18.22
C ALA A 106 -1.67 21.59 19.25
N GLY A 107 -2.98 21.43 19.19
CA GLY A 107 -3.70 20.52 20.08
C GLY A 107 -3.29 19.06 19.86
N GLU A 108 -3.49 18.23 20.86
CA GLU A 108 -3.19 16.80 20.84
C GLU A 108 -3.81 16.11 19.61
N SER A 109 -5.04 16.48 19.26
CA SER A 109 -5.77 15.96 18.10
C SER A 109 -5.03 16.25 16.78
N SER A 110 -4.51 17.46 16.62
CA SER A 110 -3.75 17.86 15.43
C SER A 110 -2.42 17.13 15.33
N LEU A 111 -1.73 16.93 16.46
CA LEU A 111 -0.48 16.18 16.51
C LEU A 111 -0.70 14.72 16.14
N LYS A 112 -1.76 14.11 16.64
CA LYS A 112 -2.14 12.75 16.31
C LYS A 112 -2.45 12.60 14.83
N MET A 113 -3.19 13.55 14.26
CA MET A 113 -3.54 13.56 12.85
C MET A 113 -2.29 13.71 11.97
N ALA A 114 -1.36 14.58 12.34
CA ALA A 114 -0.10 14.73 11.63
C ALA A 114 0.69 13.41 11.62
N SER A 115 0.79 12.76 12.77
CA SER A 115 1.49 11.46 12.89
C SER A 115 0.83 10.39 12.02
N VAL A 116 -0.48 10.29 12.03
CA VAL A 116 -1.22 9.29 11.22
C VAL A 116 -1.05 9.56 9.74
N ASN A 117 -1.07 10.82 9.31
CA ASN A 117 -0.97 11.21 7.91
C ASN A 117 0.44 10.97 7.31
N ILE A 118 1.45 10.76 8.11
CA ILE A 118 2.78 10.35 7.65
C ILE A 118 2.72 8.96 7.01
N ASN A 119 1.94 8.04 7.58
CA ASN A 119 1.90 6.64 7.17
C ASN A 119 1.60 6.44 5.67
N PRO A 120 0.51 6.98 5.11
CA PRO A 120 0.21 6.78 3.69
C PRO A 120 1.25 7.42 2.78
N ARG A 121 1.90 8.49 3.21
CA ARG A 121 2.92 9.17 2.41
C ARG A 121 4.23 8.41 2.37
N LEU A 122 4.65 7.81 3.49
CA LEU A 122 5.80 6.90 3.50
C LEU A 122 5.55 5.67 2.64
N ARG A 123 4.34 5.12 2.70
CA ARG A 123 3.95 3.97 1.88
C ARG A 123 3.99 4.32 0.39
N MET A 124 3.49 5.48 0.00
CA MET A 124 3.56 5.97 -1.37
C MET A 124 5.01 6.08 -1.85
N THR A 125 5.88 6.72 -1.06
CA THR A 125 7.31 6.86 -1.39
C THR A 125 7.96 5.50 -1.59
N THR A 126 7.66 4.54 -0.73
CA THR A 126 8.20 3.18 -0.81
C THR A 126 7.78 2.49 -2.11
N LEU A 127 6.50 2.60 -2.46
CA LEU A 127 5.98 2.00 -3.69
C LEU A 127 6.62 2.62 -4.94
N TYR A 128 6.81 3.94 -4.96
CA TYR A 128 7.49 4.60 -6.07
C TYR A 128 8.93 4.14 -6.22
N ALA A 129 9.65 4.02 -5.12
CA ALA A 129 11.04 3.56 -5.14
C ALA A 129 11.14 2.13 -5.71
N LEU A 130 10.30 1.23 -5.22
CA LEU A 130 10.27 -0.17 -5.69
C LEU A 130 9.79 -0.27 -7.15
N GLY A 131 8.83 0.54 -7.52
CA GLY A 131 8.26 0.49 -8.87
C GLY A 131 9.22 0.99 -9.96
N GLN A 132 10.22 1.78 -9.60
CA GLN A 132 11.23 2.26 -10.55
C GLN A 132 12.44 1.33 -10.67
N ALA A 133 12.65 0.49 -9.68
CA ALA A 133 13.75 -0.46 -9.68
C ALA A 133 13.43 -1.72 -10.47
#